data_da9a595ef104ebe8c9136e7eb39580c2
#
_entry.id   da9a595ef104ebe8c9136e7eb39580c2
#
_cell.length_a   1.000
_cell.length_b   1.000
_cell.length_c   1.000
_cell.angle_alpha   90.00
_cell.angle_beta   90.00
_cell.angle_gamma   90.00
#
_symmetry.space_group_name_H-M   'P 1'
#
loop_
_entity.id
_entity.type
_entity.pdbx_description
1 polymer ?
#
loop_
_entity_poly.entity_id
_entity_poly.type
_entity_poly.pdbx_seq_one_letter_code
_entity_poly.pdbx_strand_id
1 'polypeptide(L)'
;SGEVRYIRTNCTACIGQVGNLDHENVHIGKAGRKRHMGIRPTVRGSVMNPNDHPHGGGEGRAPIGRSGPVTPWGKPALGYKTRKTKNPSNKFIVKRRNSK
;
A
#
# COMPACT_ATOMS: atom_id res chain seq x y z
N SER A 1 -2.35 12.67 -2.55
CA SER A 1 -2.02 13.79 -3.43
C SER A 1 -3.19 14.15 -4.34
N GLY A 2 -3.51 15.45 -4.41
CA GLY A 2 -4.64 15.98 -5.16
C GLY A 2 -5.99 15.94 -4.45
N GLU A 3 -6.08 15.37 -3.27
CA GLU A 3 -7.29 15.42 -2.45
C GLU A 3 -7.36 16.72 -1.66
N VAL A 4 -8.50 17.39 -1.69
CA VAL A 4 -8.77 18.63 -0.95
C VAL A 4 -9.73 18.31 0.18
N ARG A 5 -9.36 18.71 1.41
CA ARG A 5 -10.14 18.47 2.63
C ARG A 5 -10.33 19.72 3.47
N TYR A 6 -11.40 19.71 4.24
CA TYR A 6 -11.57 20.63 5.37
C TYR A 6 -10.75 20.16 6.56
N ILE A 7 -9.94 21.05 7.12
CA ILE A 7 -9.15 20.80 8.33
C ILE A 7 -9.59 21.81 9.39
N ARG A 8 -9.69 21.37 10.64
CA ARG A 8 -10.03 22.26 11.75
C ARG A 8 -8.92 23.28 11.96
N THR A 9 -9.30 24.49 12.30
CA THR A 9 -8.37 25.63 12.50
C THR A 9 -7.42 25.45 13.70
N ASN A 10 -7.77 24.60 14.67
CA ASN A 10 -6.93 24.27 15.81
C ASN A 10 -5.86 23.18 15.53
N CYS A 11 -5.81 22.65 14.30
CA CYS A 11 -4.78 21.69 13.93
C CYS A 11 -3.45 22.38 13.64
N THR A 12 -2.36 21.77 14.09
CA THR A 12 -1.00 22.22 13.79
C THR A 12 -0.62 21.85 12.36
N ALA A 13 0.09 22.74 11.68
CA ALA A 13 0.58 22.50 10.33
C ALA A 13 1.98 23.07 10.14
N CYS A 14 2.77 22.45 9.25
CA CYS A 14 4.05 23.00 8.80
C CYS A 14 3.89 23.59 7.41
N ILE A 15 4.42 24.80 7.20
CA ILE A 15 4.44 25.46 5.90
C ILE A 15 5.81 25.25 5.29
N GLY A 16 5.87 24.81 4.03
CA GLY A 16 7.11 24.61 3.29
C GLY A 16 7.23 23.21 2.70
N GLN A 17 8.43 22.86 2.31
CA GLN A 17 8.79 21.57 1.73
C GLN A 17 9.30 20.58 2.79
N VAL A 18 9.16 19.29 2.49
CA VAL A 18 9.82 18.23 3.27
C VAL A 18 11.33 18.35 3.10
N GLY A 19 12.07 18.35 4.23
CA GLY A 19 13.53 18.62 4.19
C GLY A 19 14.39 17.47 3.68
N ASN A 20 13.98 16.22 3.92
CA ASN A 20 14.76 15.03 3.53
C ASN A 20 14.40 14.57 2.11
N LEU A 21 14.81 15.32 1.10
CA LEU A 21 14.49 15.07 -0.31
C LEU A 21 15.11 13.79 -0.87
N ASP A 22 16.25 13.36 -0.33
CA ASP A 22 16.98 12.18 -0.83
C ASP A 22 16.53 10.87 -0.19
N HIS A 23 15.49 10.89 0.64
CA HIS A 23 15.01 9.70 1.33
C HIS A 23 14.63 8.55 0.38
N GLU A 24 14.01 8.87 -0.76
CA GLU A 24 13.63 7.89 -1.77
C GLU A 24 14.82 7.28 -2.52
N ASN A 25 15.95 7.99 -2.57
CA ASN A 25 17.15 7.57 -3.28
C ASN A 25 18.10 6.73 -2.43
N VAL A 26 17.80 6.52 -1.16
CA VAL A 26 18.66 5.78 -0.25
C VAL A 26 18.56 4.29 -0.51
N HIS A 27 19.70 3.65 -0.77
CA HIS A 27 19.83 2.20 -0.87
C HIS A 27 20.26 1.62 0.47
N ILE A 28 19.41 0.79 1.06
CA ILE A 28 19.65 0.21 2.37
C ILE A 28 20.80 -0.81 2.35
N GLY A 29 21.03 -1.45 1.21
CA GLY A 29 22.18 -2.30 0.92
C GLY A 29 22.05 -3.75 1.39
N LYS A 30 21.58 -4.02 2.58
CA LYS A 30 21.45 -5.39 3.12
C LYS A 30 20.19 -5.60 3.93
N ALA A 31 19.73 -6.85 3.97
CA ALA A 31 18.53 -7.25 4.71
C ALA A 31 18.62 -7.00 6.21
N GLY A 32 19.82 -7.16 6.80
CA GLY A 32 20.04 -6.90 8.23
C GLY A 32 19.76 -5.46 8.63
N ARG A 33 20.06 -4.47 7.77
CA ARG A 33 19.72 -3.07 8.04
C ARG A 33 18.21 -2.84 8.05
N LYS A 34 17.46 -3.46 7.14
CA LYS A 34 15.99 -3.45 7.17
C LYS A 34 15.44 -4.06 8.46
N ARG A 35 16.05 -5.17 8.93
CA ARG A 35 15.66 -5.79 10.21
C ARG A 35 15.87 -4.85 11.39
N HIS A 36 16.95 -4.09 11.41
CA HIS A 36 17.22 -3.08 12.45
C HIS A 36 16.22 -1.91 12.42
N MET A 37 15.61 -1.64 11.26
CA MET A 37 14.53 -0.66 11.11
C MET A 37 13.16 -1.19 11.56
N GLY A 38 13.09 -2.42 12.08
CA GLY A 38 11.84 -3.05 12.50
C GLY A 38 11.05 -3.73 11.38
N ILE A 39 11.58 -3.79 10.16
CA ILE A 39 10.92 -4.41 9.01
C ILE A 39 11.21 -5.91 9.01
N ARG A 40 10.15 -6.72 9.17
CA ARG A 40 10.26 -8.17 9.08
C ARG A 40 10.32 -8.64 7.62
N PRO A 41 10.90 -9.83 7.34
CA PRO A 41 10.90 -10.40 6.01
C PRO A 41 9.48 -10.59 5.47
N THR A 42 9.31 -10.32 4.17
CA THR A 42 8.04 -10.50 3.46
C THR A 42 8.16 -11.69 2.52
N VAL A 43 7.20 -12.59 2.58
CA VAL A 43 7.09 -13.75 1.68
C VAL A 43 5.98 -13.46 0.67
N ARG A 44 6.29 -13.60 -0.63
CA ARG A 44 5.28 -13.44 -1.69
C ARG A 44 4.39 -14.68 -1.77
N GLY A 45 3.13 -14.48 -2.18
CA GLY A 45 2.14 -15.55 -2.25
C GLY A 45 2.47 -16.68 -3.20
N SER A 46 3.18 -16.40 -4.30
CA SER A 46 3.56 -17.41 -5.31
C SER A 46 4.55 -18.49 -4.81
N VAL A 47 5.22 -18.26 -3.69
CA VAL A 47 6.13 -19.26 -3.05
C VAL A 47 5.47 -20.00 -1.88
N MET A 48 4.22 -19.72 -1.61
CA MET A 48 3.41 -20.40 -0.61
C MET A 48 2.71 -21.64 -1.21
N ASN A 49 2.14 -22.46 -0.33
CA ASN A 49 1.30 -23.57 -0.73
C ASN A 49 -0.10 -23.09 -1.19
N PRO A 50 -0.84 -23.89 -1.98
CA PRO A 50 -2.18 -23.51 -2.46
C PRO A 50 -3.20 -23.22 -1.34
N ASN A 51 -3.04 -23.82 -0.17
CA ASN A 51 -3.88 -23.59 0.98
C ASN A 51 -3.55 -22.28 1.72
N ASP A 52 -2.37 -21.70 1.50
CA ASP A 52 -1.90 -20.49 2.19
C ASP A 52 -2.16 -19.21 1.39
N HIS A 53 -2.17 -19.33 0.06
CA HIS A 53 -2.37 -18.17 -0.82
C HIS A 53 -2.98 -18.59 -2.16
N PRO A 54 -3.89 -17.77 -2.75
CA PRO A 54 -4.46 -18.04 -4.09
C PRO A 54 -3.43 -18.16 -5.21
N HIS A 55 -2.24 -17.59 -5.06
CA HIS A 55 -1.12 -17.72 -6.01
C HIS A 55 -0.19 -18.89 -5.69
N GLY A 56 -0.46 -19.64 -4.65
CA GLY A 56 0.39 -20.73 -4.19
C GLY A 56 0.32 -21.95 -5.12
N GLY A 57 1.33 -22.80 -4.99
CA GLY A 57 1.46 -24.06 -5.75
C GLY A 57 2.22 -23.90 -7.05
N GLY A 58 2.36 -25.02 -7.77
CA GLY A 58 3.13 -25.11 -9.02
C GLY A 58 4.59 -25.50 -8.80
N GLU A 59 5.29 -25.74 -9.91
CA GLU A 59 6.71 -26.08 -9.93
C GLU A 59 7.55 -24.88 -10.37
N GLY A 60 8.71 -24.69 -9.73
CA GLY A 60 9.64 -23.62 -10.05
C GLY A 60 8.99 -22.22 -9.87
N ARG A 61 9.10 -21.40 -10.90
CA ARG A 61 8.45 -20.08 -10.95
C ARG A 61 7.08 -20.20 -11.61
N ALA A 62 6.08 -20.57 -10.83
CA ALA A 62 4.71 -20.63 -11.32
C ALA A 62 4.15 -19.21 -11.56
N PRO A 63 3.38 -19.00 -12.63
CA PRO A 63 2.64 -17.75 -12.85
C PRO A 63 1.49 -17.61 -11.84
N ILE A 64 0.88 -16.43 -11.81
CA ILE A 64 -0.28 -16.16 -10.95
C ILE A 64 -1.46 -17.10 -11.28
N GLY A 65 -1.60 -17.51 -12.55
CA GLY A 65 -2.65 -18.42 -13.01
C GLY A 65 -4.06 -17.84 -12.99
N ARG A 66 -4.19 -16.53 -12.88
CA ARG A 66 -5.46 -15.78 -12.82
C ARG A 66 -5.40 -14.57 -13.74
N SER A 67 -6.55 -13.98 -14.04
CA SER A 67 -6.65 -12.76 -14.85
C SER A 67 -5.93 -11.55 -14.24
N GLY A 68 -5.67 -11.58 -12.94
CA GLY A 68 -4.92 -10.54 -12.24
C GLY A 68 -4.49 -11.00 -10.85
N PRO A 69 -3.55 -10.27 -10.22
CA PRO A 69 -3.09 -10.60 -8.88
C PRO A 69 -4.19 -10.37 -7.84
N VAL A 70 -4.22 -11.23 -6.84
CA VAL A 70 -5.17 -11.17 -5.73
C VAL A 70 -4.45 -11.15 -4.39
N THR A 71 -5.15 -10.68 -3.36
CA THR A 71 -4.69 -10.71 -1.98
C THR A 71 -4.79 -12.13 -1.39
N PRO A 72 -4.18 -12.42 -0.21
CA PRO A 72 -4.36 -13.71 0.46
C PRO A 72 -5.82 -14.08 0.71
N TRP A 73 -6.72 -13.13 0.77
CA TRP A 73 -8.16 -13.33 0.97
C TRP A 73 -8.96 -13.37 -0.34
N GLY A 74 -8.29 -13.40 -1.49
CA GLY A 74 -8.93 -13.53 -2.80
C GLY A 74 -9.46 -12.26 -3.42
N LYS A 75 -9.28 -11.10 -2.79
CA LYS A 75 -9.68 -9.80 -3.36
C LYS A 75 -8.65 -9.29 -4.37
N PRO A 76 -9.05 -8.53 -5.40
CA PRO A 76 -8.11 -7.92 -6.33
C PRO A 76 -7.04 -7.10 -5.59
N ALA A 77 -5.76 -7.32 -5.91
CA ALA A 77 -4.64 -6.61 -5.28
C ALA A 77 -4.43 -5.21 -5.85
N LEU A 78 -4.77 -5.00 -7.13
CA LEU A 78 -4.58 -3.73 -7.83
C LEU A 78 -5.92 -3.06 -8.11
N GLY A 79 -5.98 -1.76 -7.86
CA GLY A 79 -7.14 -0.92 -8.21
C GLY A 79 -8.40 -1.12 -7.36
N TYR A 80 -8.38 -2.00 -6.38
CA TYR A 80 -9.53 -2.21 -5.52
C TYR A 80 -9.72 -1.06 -4.52
N LYS A 81 -10.90 -0.44 -4.56
CA LYS A 81 -11.24 0.67 -3.65
C LYS A 81 -11.59 0.13 -2.27
N THR A 82 -10.70 0.32 -1.31
CA THR A 82 -10.85 -0.20 0.06
C THR A 82 -11.54 0.78 1.01
N ARG A 83 -11.68 2.05 0.64
CA ARG A 83 -12.35 3.04 1.48
C ARG A 83 -13.85 2.70 1.60
N LYS A 84 -14.34 2.60 2.82
CA LYS A 84 -15.76 2.37 3.09
C LYS A 84 -16.59 3.57 2.65
N THR A 85 -17.71 3.33 1.96
CA THR A 85 -18.63 4.38 1.49
C THR A 85 -19.26 5.18 2.64
N LYS A 86 -19.52 4.51 3.76
CA LYS A 86 -20.09 5.12 4.99
C LYS A 86 -19.03 5.66 5.95
N ASN A 87 -17.82 5.97 5.49
CA ASN A 87 -16.79 6.51 6.36
C ASN A 87 -17.18 7.90 6.88
N PRO A 88 -17.22 8.13 8.22
CA PRO A 88 -17.63 9.41 8.80
C PRO A 88 -16.82 10.61 8.31
N SER A 89 -15.55 10.40 7.94
CA SER A 89 -14.68 11.46 7.43
C SER A 89 -14.99 11.90 6.00
N ASN A 90 -15.95 11.27 5.31
CA ASN A 90 -16.36 11.69 3.96
C ASN A 90 -16.88 13.14 3.92
N LYS A 91 -17.49 13.61 5.02
CA LYS A 91 -17.98 14.98 5.14
C LYS A 91 -16.87 16.05 5.07
N PHE A 92 -15.63 15.68 5.34
CA PHE A 92 -14.49 16.59 5.29
C PHE A 92 -13.81 16.62 3.91
N ILE A 93 -14.17 15.72 3.00
CA ILE A 93 -13.58 15.66 1.66
C ILE A 93 -14.33 16.62 0.74
N VAL A 94 -13.65 17.67 0.29
CA VAL A 94 -14.19 18.64 -0.69
C VAL A 94 -14.07 18.11 -2.10
N LYS A 95 -12.86 17.60 -2.45
CA LYS A 95 -12.56 17.09 -3.79
C LYS A 95 -11.64 15.90 -3.69
N ARG A 96 -11.97 14.82 -4.38
CA ARG A 96 -11.09 13.65 -4.51
C ARG A 96 -10.11 13.82 -5.66
N ARG A 97 -9.02 13.05 -5.62
CA ARG A 97 -7.95 13.08 -6.62
C ARG A 97 -8.46 12.98 -8.08
N ASN A 98 -9.43 12.13 -8.31
CA ASN A 98 -9.95 11.83 -9.65
C ASN A 98 -11.38 12.39 -9.89
N SER A 99 -11.85 13.32 -9.06
CA SER A 99 -13.13 13.97 -9.34
C SER A 99 -12.93 15.03 -10.42
N LYS A 100 -13.74 14.94 -11.47
CA LYS A 100 -13.86 16.01 -12.48
C LYS A 100 -14.53 17.24 -11.87
#